data_370bd02c8a3763bc99a7549c4a49c18e
#
_entry.id   370bd02c8a3763bc99a7549c4a49c18e
#
_cell.length_a   1.000
_cell.length_b   1.000
_cell.length_c   1.000
_cell.angle_alpha   90.00
_cell.angle_beta   90.00
_cell.angle_gamma   90.00
#
_symmetry.space_group_name_H-M   'P 1'
#
loop_
_entity.id
_entity.type
_entity.pdbx_description
1 polymer ?
#
loop_
_entity_poly.entity_id
_entity_poly.type
_entity_poly.pdbx_seq_one_letter_code
_entity_poly.pdbx_strand_id
1 'polypeptide(L)'
;MPPPVCSSDKEINDMKSYIVIGLGLFGSSLAKQLCKQGAEVLAMDIHSDLVQQIANDVTHAVVGDGQDKEVLKALGVRNFDGAIIAIGEDLAASVLTTMNLKELGVPFIFCKARNETHRRVLEKLGVDRVVIPEQENAQRLARTLTSHDVLDYIELSEDYGILELPAPRSWVGKTIKDLNVRAKLGVNIIAVQCDGKTNVAPGADYTVRQGDVMVVLGDNYALEDVQKL
;
A
#
# COMPACT_ATOMS: atom_id res chain seq x y z
N MET A 1 51.33 8.71 7.92
CA MET A 1 49.97 9.06 7.61
C MET A 1 49.06 8.06 8.30
N PRO A 2 48.27 8.43 9.29
CA PRO A 2 47.30 7.50 9.89
C PRO A 2 46.11 7.35 8.93
N PRO A 3 45.41 6.18 8.91
CA PRO A 3 44.25 5.95 8.07
C PRO A 3 43.07 6.80 8.56
N PRO A 4 42.12 7.17 7.65
CA PRO A 4 40.96 7.97 8.01
C PRO A 4 40.08 7.17 8.99
N VAL A 5 39.77 7.79 10.11
CA VAL A 5 38.79 7.32 11.09
C VAL A 5 37.44 7.35 10.40
N CYS A 6 36.87 6.18 10.19
CA CYS A 6 35.48 6.04 9.76
C CYS A 6 34.60 6.55 10.92
N SER A 7 34.10 7.75 10.77
CA SER A 7 33.07 8.29 11.66
C SER A 7 31.82 7.41 11.47
N SER A 8 31.57 6.56 12.45
CA SER A 8 30.29 5.96 12.69
C SER A 8 29.32 7.06 13.11
N ASP A 9 28.82 7.84 12.17
CA ASP A 9 27.68 8.70 12.38
C ASP A 9 26.49 7.77 12.65
N LYS A 10 26.02 7.85 13.89
CA LYS A 10 24.80 7.27 14.38
C LYS A 10 23.71 7.39 13.33
N GLU A 11 23.23 6.28 12.79
CA GLU A 11 21.85 6.19 12.34
C GLU A 11 20.97 6.56 13.55
N ILE A 12 20.60 7.82 13.64
CA ILE A 12 19.44 8.25 14.40
C ILE A 12 18.32 7.55 13.65
N ASN A 13 17.82 6.50 14.26
CA ASN A 13 16.62 5.81 13.81
C ASN A 13 15.49 6.85 13.87
N ASP A 14 15.23 7.51 12.75
CA ASP A 14 14.23 8.57 12.60
C ASP A 14 12.87 7.90 12.62
N MET A 15 12.42 7.54 13.84
CA MET A 15 11.18 6.81 14.07
C MET A 15 10.04 7.72 13.64
N LYS A 16 9.37 7.35 12.54
CA LYS A 16 8.27 8.13 11.97
C LYS A 16 7.10 8.20 12.93
N SER A 17 6.51 9.37 13.03
CA SER A 17 5.36 9.65 13.90
C SER A 17 4.13 10.08 13.09
N TYR A 18 2.98 9.48 13.39
CA TYR A 18 1.74 9.76 12.68
C TYR A 18 0.56 9.96 13.62
N ILE A 19 -0.33 10.89 13.28
CA ILE A 19 -1.67 10.92 13.87
C ILE A 19 -2.67 10.27 12.90
N VAL A 20 -3.48 9.34 13.39
CA VAL A 20 -4.57 8.68 12.65
C VAL A 20 -5.90 9.14 13.22
N ILE A 21 -6.69 9.83 12.41
CA ILE A 21 -7.98 10.41 12.78
C ILE A 21 -9.11 9.66 12.09
N GLY A 22 -10.00 9.07 12.88
CA GLY A 22 -11.04 8.15 12.45
C GLY A 22 -10.59 6.70 12.57
N LEU A 23 -11.17 5.98 13.54
CA LEU A 23 -10.80 4.61 13.93
C LEU A 23 -11.81 3.57 13.48
N GLY A 24 -12.48 3.83 12.35
CA GLY A 24 -13.23 2.80 11.65
C GLY A 24 -12.30 1.68 11.14
N LEU A 25 -12.84 0.73 10.39
CA LEU A 25 -12.10 -0.46 9.94
C LEU A 25 -10.76 -0.12 9.26
N PHE A 26 -10.74 0.86 8.36
CA PHE A 26 -9.52 1.26 7.66
C PHE A 26 -8.51 1.94 8.59
N GLY A 27 -8.95 2.95 9.35
CA GLY A 27 -8.06 3.73 10.22
C GLY A 27 -7.44 2.89 11.32
N SER A 28 -8.24 2.05 12.00
CA SER A 28 -7.73 1.15 13.04
C SER A 28 -6.74 0.13 12.49
N SER A 29 -7.03 -0.46 11.32
CA SER A 29 -6.12 -1.41 10.68
C SER A 29 -4.79 -0.74 10.30
N LEU A 30 -4.85 0.47 9.72
CA LEU A 30 -3.65 1.20 9.31
C LEU A 30 -2.81 1.63 10.52
N ALA A 31 -3.44 2.15 11.58
CA ALA A 31 -2.75 2.55 12.80
C ALA A 31 -1.97 1.38 13.44
N LYS A 32 -2.62 0.21 13.54
CA LYS A 32 -1.97 -1.02 14.05
C LYS A 32 -0.78 -1.44 13.16
N GLN A 33 -0.91 -1.36 11.85
CA GLN A 33 0.18 -1.74 10.93
C GLN A 33 1.35 -0.75 11.00
N LEU A 34 1.09 0.55 11.13
CA LEU A 34 2.14 1.55 11.32
C LEU A 34 2.96 1.27 12.60
N CYS A 35 2.29 0.98 13.71
CA CYS A 35 2.98 0.60 14.96
C CYS A 35 3.81 -0.69 14.80
N LYS A 36 3.28 -1.71 14.11
CA LYS A 36 4.03 -2.95 13.83
C LYS A 36 5.28 -2.71 12.98
N GLN A 37 5.26 -1.68 12.14
CA GLN A 37 6.41 -1.27 11.33
C GLN A 37 7.36 -0.31 12.05
N GLY A 38 7.12 -0.06 13.35
CA GLY A 38 8.00 0.74 14.19
C GLY A 38 7.71 2.24 14.20
N ALA A 39 6.55 2.68 13.68
CA ALA A 39 6.15 4.08 13.77
C ALA A 39 5.47 4.38 15.11
N GLU A 40 5.64 5.60 15.62
CA GLU A 40 4.81 6.14 16.70
C GLU A 40 3.46 6.58 16.16
N VAL A 41 2.38 6.13 16.79
CA VAL A 41 1.02 6.44 16.34
C VAL A 41 0.17 7.00 17.47
N LEU A 42 -0.37 8.20 17.25
CA LEU A 42 -1.48 8.75 18.01
C LEU A 42 -2.78 8.45 17.25
N ALA A 43 -3.61 7.59 17.80
CA ALA A 43 -4.92 7.23 17.25
C ALA A 43 -6.02 8.09 17.88
N MET A 44 -6.88 8.72 17.07
CA MET A 44 -7.93 9.64 17.55
C MET A 44 -9.27 9.33 16.89
N ASP A 45 -10.33 9.29 17.69
CA ASP A 45 -11.73 9.22 17.24
C ASP A 45 -12.64 9.96 18.22
N ILE A 46 -13.82 10.39 17.75
CA ILE A 46 -14.86 10.97 18.61
C ILE A 46 -15.56 9.91 19.47
N HIS A 47 -15.53 8.65 19.07
CA HIS A 47 -16.17 7.52 19.74
C HIS A 47 -15.20 6.84 20.71
N SER A 48 -15.48 6.95 21.99
CA SER A 48 -14.63 6.40 23.06
C SER A 48 -14.45 4.89 23.01
N ASP A 49 -15.43 4.15 22.52
CA ASP A 49 -15.39 2.69 22.35
C ASP A 49 -14.35 2.27 21.30
N LEU A 50 -14.27 2.97 20.17
CA LEU A 50 -13.24 2.72 19.14
C LEU A 50 -11.85 3.03 19.67
N VAL A 51 -11.69 4.13 20.41
CA VAL A 51 -10.42 4.51 21.04
C VAL A 51 -9.98 3.45 22.05
N GLN A 52 -10.90 2.95 22.87
CA GLN A 52 -10.62 1.92 23.88
C GLN A 52 -10.19 0.58 23.23
N GLN A 53 -10.83 0.20 22.10
CA GLN A 53 -10.50 -1.03 21.38
C GLN A 53 -9.08 -1.05 20.81
N ILE A 54 -8.54 0.11 20.46
CA ILE A 54 -7.21 0.20 19.81
C ILE A 54 -6.09 0.55 20.81
N ALA A 55 -6.41 0.98 22.01
CA ALA A 55 -5.48 1.58 22.96
C ALA A 55 -4.23 0.72 23.28
N ASN A 56 -4.37 -0.60 23.24
CA ASN A 56 -3.25 -1.52 23.48
C ASN A 56 -2.41 -1.85 22.24
N ASP A 57 -2.85 -1.42 21.05
CA ASP A 57 -2.22 -1.76 19.76
C ASP A 57 -1.48 -0.57 19.13
N VAL A 58 -1.55 0.62 19.75
CA VAL A 58 -0.94 1.87 19.28
C VAL A 58 -0.16 2.56 20.39
N THR A 59 0.67 3.54 20.03
CA THR A 59 1.51 4.26 21.01
C THR A 59 0.65 5.10 21.97
N HIS A 60 -0.31 5.84 21.40
CA HIS A 60 -1.28 6.63 22.15
C HIS A 60 -2.67 6.56 21.51
N ALA A 61 -3.71 6.60 22.32
CA ALA A 61 -5.08 6.65 21.84
C ALA A 61 -5.85 7.74 22.64
N VAL A 62 -6.58 8.60 21.92
CA VAL A 62 -7.28 9.74 22.52
C VAL A 62 -8.67 9.92 21.92
N VAL A 63 -9.63 10.26 22.78
CA VAL A 63 -10.95 10.70 22.34
C VAL A 63 -10.88 12.17 21.99
N GLY A 64 -11.24 12.52 20.74
CA GLY A 64 -11.20 13.91 20.28
C GLY A 64 -11.88 14.10 18.94
N ASP A 65 -12.29 15.33 18.67
CA ASP A 65 -12.88 15.73 17.39
C ASP A 65 -11.84 16.42 16.52
N GLY A 66 -11.55 15.86 15.34
CA GLY A 66 -10.65 16.44 14.35
C GLY A 66 -11.15 17.75 13.74
N GLN A 67 -12.44 18.03 13.88
CA GLN A 67 -13.02 19.31 13.45
C GLN A 67 -12.69 20.46 14.44
N ASP A 68 -12.33 20.13 15.67
CA ASP A 68 -11.92 21.12 16.65
C ASP A 68 -10.41 21.40 16.53
N LYS A 69 -10.09 22.58 15.98
CA LYS A 69 -8.71 23.03 15.77
C LYS A 69 -7.92 23.16 17.06
N GLU A 70 -8.56 23.54 18.18
CA GLU A 70 -7.87 23.69 19.46
C GLU A 70 -7.50 22.31 20.05
N VAL A 71 -8.32 21.29 19.83
CA VAL A 71 -7.97 19.90 20.17
C VAL A 71 -6.74 19.45 19.39
N LEU A 72 -6.71 19.63 18.08
CA LEU A 72 -5.58 19.27 17.23
C LEU A 72 -4.30 20.03 17.65
N LYS A 73 -4.43 21.30 17.96
CA LYS A 73 -3.33 22.15 18.42
C LYS A 73 -2.79 21.70 19.78
N ALA A 74 -3.67 21.35 20.72
CA ALA A 74 -3.27 20.83 22.04
C ALA A 74 -2.54 19.48 21.94
N LEU A 75 -2.90 18.64 20.97
CA LEU A 75 -2.21 17.37 20.66
C LEU A 75 -0.87 17.59 19.95
N GLY A 76 -0.54 18.82 19.57
CA GLY A 76 0.74 19.14 18.93
C GLY A 76 0.90 18.53 17.53
N VAL A 77 -0.18 18.46 16.75
CA VAL A 77 -0.21 17.72 15.44
C VAL A 77 0.86 18.16 14.44
N ARG A 78 1.33 19.42 14.53
CA ARG A 78 2.41 19.93 13.68
C ARG A 78 3.77 19.24 13.87
N ASN A 79 3.94 18.53 14.99
CA ASN A 79 5.20 17.86 15.33
C ASN A 79 5.25 16.43 14.78
N PHE A 80 4.15 15.91 14.25
CA PHE A 80 4.12 14.61 13.60
C PHE A 80 4.65 14.71 12.16
N ASP A 81 5.26 13.63 11.67
CA ASP A 81 5.70 13.53 10.27
C ASP A 81 4.52 13.53 9.30
N GLY A 82 3.35 13.13 9.76
CA GLY A 82 2.15 13.17 8.95
C GLY A 82 0.86 12.90 9.71
N ALA A 83 -0.25 13.24 9.06
CA ALA A 83 -1.60 12.96 9.52
C ALA A 83 -2.35 12.09 8.52
N ILE A 84 -3.09 11.12 9.03
CA ILE A 84 -3.94 10.22 8.25
C ILE A 84 -5.39 10.48 8.65
N ILE A 85 -6.20 10.94 7.70
CA ILE A 85 -7.62 11.19 7.90
C ILE A 85 -8.38 10.00 7.29
N ALA A 86 -8.94 9.17 8.17
CA ALA A 86 -9.68 7.96 7.81
C ALA A 86 -11.20 8.11 8.02
N ILE A 87 -11.69 9.37 8.05
CA ILE A 87 -13.12 9.71 8.15
C ILE A 87 -13.76 9.53 6.78
N GLY A 88 -14.49 8.44 6.57
CA GLY A 88 -15.05 8.11 5.25
C GLY A 88 -16.51 8.48 5.07
N GLU A 89 -17.32 8.48 6.13
CA GLU A 89 -18.77 8.65 6.03
C GLU A 89 -19.20 10.11 6.05
N ASP A 90 -18.55 10.92 6.87
CA ASP A 90 -18.84 12.35 7.00
C ASP A 90 -17.87 13.19 6.17
N LEU A 91 -18.37 13.66 5.02
CA LEU A 91 -17.60 14.53 4.11
C LEU A 91 -17.21 15.84 4.80
N ALA A 92 -18.12 16.45 5.56
CA ALA A 92 -17.86 17.74 6.20
C ALA A 92 -16.77 17.59 7.27
N ALA A 93 -16.87 16.58 8.13
CA ALA A 93 -15.85 16.28 9.13
C ALA A 93 -14.48 16.02 8.50
N SER A 94 -14.43 15.21 7.41
CA SER A 94 -13.19 14.94 6.69
C SER A 94 -12.56 16.21 6.13
N VAL A 95 -13.34 17.08 5.47
CA VAL A 95 -12.89 18.34 4.87
C VAL A 95 -12.41 19.32 5.95
N LEU A 96 -13.20 19.54 7.01
CA LEU A 96 -12.83 20.44 8.09
C LEU A 96 -11.58 19.99 8.83
N THR A 97 -11.47 18.70 9.15
CA THR A 97 -10.25 18.12 9.75
C THR A 97 -9.03 18.36 8.85
N THR A 98 -9.19 18.13 7.53
CA THR A 98 -8.12 18.37 6.56
C THR A 98 -7.67 19.83 6.54
N MET A 99 -8.62 20.77 6.50
CA MET A 99 -8.33 22.19 6.54
C MET A 99 -7.59 22.60 7.82
N ASN A 100 -8.06 22.13 8.98
CA ASN A 100 -7.41 22.41 10.27
C ASN A 100 -5.96 21.90 10.29
N LEU A 101 -5.70 20.67 9.81
CA LEU A 101 -4.35 20.12 9.78
C LEU A 101 -3.43 20.88 8.82
N LYS A 102 -3.93 21.30 7.66
CA LYS A 102 -3.20 22.17 6.74
C LYS A 102 -2.85 23.53 7.38
N GLU A 103 -3.80 24.16 8.03
CA GLU A 103 -3.58 25.43 8.72
C GLU A 103 -2.63 25.32 9.92
N LEU A 104 -2.59 24.17 10.58
CA LEU A 104 -1.65 23.87 11.66
C LEU A 104 -0.25 23.50 11.16
N GLY A 105 -0.06 23.35 9.84
CA GLY A 105 1.23 23.12 9.22
C GLY A 105 1.73 21.67 9.33
N VAL A 106 0.82 20.69 9.34
CA VAL A 106 1.22 19.27 9.27
C VAL A 106 1.91 19.02 7.92
N PRO A 107 3.11 18.43 7.91
CA PRO A 107 3.95 18.36 6.70
C PRO A 107 3.42 17.41 5.63
N PHE A 108 2.75 16.32 6.02
CA PHE A 108 2.20 15.32 5.11
C PHE A 108 0.79 14.93 5.53
N ILE A 109 -0.16 15.01 4.62
CA ILE A 109 -1.56 14.64 4.88
C ILE A 109 -2.01 13.57 3.89
N PHE A 110 -2.41 12.44 4.45
CA PHE A 110 -3.02 11.33 3.74
C PHE A 110 -4.51 11.27 4.07
N CYS A 111 -5.37 11.15 3.07
CA CYS A 111 -6.81 11.07 3.28
C CYS A 111 -7.42 9.82 2.64
N LYS A 112 -8.35 9.18 3.36
CA LYS A 112 -9.29 8.24 2.78
C LYS A 112 -10.46 9.01 2.21
N ALA A 113 -10.76 8.82 0.93
CA ALA A 113 -11.98 9.31 0.31
C ALA A 113 -13.04 8.20 0.21
N ARG A 114 -14.31 8.56 0.28
CA ARG A 114 -15.43 7.64 0.12
C ARG A 114 -15.73 7.33 -1.36
N ASN A 115 -15.55 8.33 -2.22
CA ASN A 115 -15.83 8.25 -3.65
C ASN A 115 -15.02 9.31 -4.40
N GLU A 116 -15.14 9.32 -5.72
CA GLU A 116 -14.38 10.21 -6.60
C GLU A 116 -14.68 11.70 -6.38
N THR A 117 -15.94 12.05 -6.04
CA THR A 117 -16.29 13.45 -5.71
C THR A 117 -15.56 13.90 -4.43
N HIS A 118 -15.50 13.06 -3.40
CA HIS A 118 -14.76 13.34 -2.18
C HIS A 118 -13.26 13.46 -2.46
N ARG A 119 -12.68 12.55 -3.26
CA ARG A 119 -11.27 12.61 -3.71
C ARG A 119 -10.96 13.97 -4.33
N ARG A 120 -11.75 14.41 -5.31
CA ARG A 120 -11.55 15.70 -5.99
C ARG A 120 -11.59 16.90 -5.05
N VAL A 121 -12.43 16.87 -4.02
CA VAL A 121 -12.47 17.93 -2.99
C VAL A 121 -11.17 17.94 -2.19
N LEU A 122 -10.71 16.79 -1.70
CA LEU A 122 -9.49 16.66 -0.92
C LEU A 122 -8.24 17.06 -1.72
N GLU A 123 -8.16 16.66 -2.98
CA GLU A 123 -7.08 17.06 -3.89
C GLU A 123 -7.02 18.57 -4.10
N LYS A 124 -8.19 19.23 -4.24
CA LYS A 124 -8.26 20.69 -4.33
C LYS A 124 -7.85 21.40 -3.04
N LEU A 125 -7.97 20.76 -1.88
CA LEU A 125 -7.45 21.23 -0.61
C LEU A 125 -5.92 21.05 -0.49
N GLY A 126 -5.29 20.42 -1.48
CA GLY A 126 -3.85 20.19 -1.51
C GLY A 126 -3.40 19.07 -0.58
N VAL A 127 -4.21 18.04 -0.40
CA VAL A 127 -3.81 16.81 0.31
C VAL A 127 -2.71 16.10 -0.48
N ASP A 128 -1.70 15.58 0.22
CA ASP A 128 -0.53 14.98 -0.43
C ASP A 128 -0.85 13.63 -1.05
N ARG A 129 -1.78 12.87 -0.44
CA ARG A 129 -2.24 11.59 -0.99
C ARG A 129 -3.68 11.29 -0.61
N VAL A 130 -4.48 10.91 -1.58
CA VAL A 130 -5.87 10.48 -1.40
C VAL A 130 -6.04 9.08 -1.96
N VAL A 131 -6.73 8.21 -1.22
CA VAL A 131 -7.05 6.83 -1.63
C VAL A 131 -8.53 6.55 -1.46
N ILE A 132 -9.05 5.63 -2.27
CA ILE A 132 -10.38 5.03 -2.11
C ILE A 132 -10.17 3.51 -1.96
N PRO A 133 -9.86 3.02 -0.76
CA PRO A 133 -9.43 1.63 -0.54
C PRO A 133 -10.42 0.61 -1.06
N GLU A 134 -11.71 0.88 -0.94
CA GLU A 134 -12.80 0.01 -1.41
C GLU A 134 -12.78 -0.14 -2.93
N GLN A 135 -12.53 0.95 -3.66
CA GLN A 135 -12.47 0.94 -5.12
C GLN A 135 -11.22 0.24 -5.62
N GLU A 136 -10.06 0.55 -5.04
CA GLU A 136 -8.77 -0.06 -5.37
C GLU A 136 -8.79 -1.57 -5.15
N ASN A 137 -9.32 -2.02 -3.99
CA ASN A 137 -9.47 -3.44 -3.69
C ASN A 137 -10.51 -4.13 -4.59
N ALA A 138 -11.64 -3.48 -4.89
CA ALA A 138 -12.65 -4.05 -5.78
C ALA A 138 -12.12 -4.25 -7.20
N GLN A 139 -11.36 -3.30 -7.72
CA GLN A 139 -10.70 -3.43 -9.03
C GLN A 139 -9.73 -4.61 -9.06
N ARG A 140 -8.88 -4.76 -8.03
CA ARG A 140 -7.96 -5.89 -7.91
C ARG A 140 -8.69 -7.22 -7.85
N LEU A 141 -9.71 -7.33 -7.00
CA LEU A 141 -10.52 -8.55 -6.88
C LEU A 141 -11.27 -8.88 -8.17
N ALA A 142 -11.82 -7.87 -8.87
CA ALA A 142 -12.52 -8.09 -10.13
C ALA A 142 -11.58 -8.71 -11.18
N ARG A 143 -10.34 -8.21 -11.30
CA ARG A 143 -9.34 -8.79 -12.20
C ARG A 143 -9.05 -10.26 -11.84
N THR A 144 -8.83 -10.56 -10.55
CA THR A 144 -8.58 -11.94 -10.09
C THR A 144 -9.79 -12.87 -10.34
N LEU A 145 -11.01 -12.39 -10.11
CA LEU A 145 -12.23 -13.20 -10.27
C LEU A 145 -12.65 -13.42 -11.73
N THR A 146 -12.30 -12.50 -12.62
CA THR A 146 -12.62 -12.62 -14.06
C THR A 146 -11.59 -13.43 -14.83
N SER A 147 -10.40 -13.61 -14.29
CA SER A 147 -9.31 -14.39 -14.91
C SER A 147 -9.28 -15.78 -14.28
N HIS A 148 -9.60 -16.83 -15.04
CA HIS A 148 -9.64 -18.21 -14.53
C HIS A 148 -8.28 -18.72 -14.04
N ASP A 149 -7.18 -18.15 -14.54
CA ASP A 149 -5.80 -18.60 -14.31
C ASP A 149 -4.90 -17.54 -13.67
N VAL A 150 -5.45 -16.41 -13.19
CA VAL A 150 -4.67 -15.36 -12.50
C VAL A 150 -4.82 -15.49 -11.01
N LEU A 151 -3.70 -15.72 -10.31
CA LEU A 151 -3.67 -15.80 -8.85
C LEU A 151 -3.58 -14.40 -8.23
N ASP A 152 -2.75 -13.52 -8.79
CA ASP A 152 -2.67 -12.11 -8.38
C ASP A 152 -2.16 -11.24 -9.55
N TYR A 153 -2.45 -9.93 -9.45
CA TYR A 153 -1.98 -8.92 -10.38
C TYR A 153 -1.57 -7.65 -9.62
N ILE A 154 -0.35 -7.18 -9.89
CA ILE A 154 0.19 -5.95 -9.31
C ILE A 154 0.39 -4.94 -10.43
N GLU A 155 -0.33 -3.83 -10.37
CA GLU A 155 -0.16 -2.71 -11.28
C GLU A 155 1.10 -1.92 -10.89
N LEU A 156 2.03 -1.76 -11.81
CA LEU A 156 3.25 -0.95 -11.63
C LEU A 156 3.07 0.46 -12.19
N SER A 157 2.32 0.58 -13.29
CA SER A 157 1.93 1.83 -13.93
C SER A 157 0.68 1.58 -14.79
N GLU A 158 0.17 2.64 -15.47
CA GLU A 158 -0.96 2.51 -16.40
C GLU A 158 -0.71 1.48 -17.51
N ASP A 159 0.55 1.30 -17.92
CA ASP A 159 0.92 0.44 -19.04
C ASP A 159 1.54 -0.90 -18.64
N TYR A 160 2.06 -1.05 -17.41
CA TYR A 160 2.85 -2.21 -16.99
C TYR A 160 2.37 -2.83 -15.70
N GLY A 161 2.46 -4.15 -15.60
CA GLY A 161 2.09 -4.91 -14.41
C GLY A 161 2.93 -6.15 -14.19
N ILE A 162 2.72 -6.77 -13.04
CA ILE A 162 3.20 -8.10 -12.69
C ILE A 162 1.98 -9.00 -12.58
N LEU A 163 2.07 -10.16 -13.22
CA LEU A 163 1.03 -11.18 -13.23
C LEU A 163 1.53 -12.44 -12.55
N GLU A 164 0.74 -12.98 -11.64
CA GLU A 164 0.94 -14.28 -11.01
C GLU A 164 -0.06 -15.27 -11.55
N LEU A 165 0.43 -16.34 -12.20
CA LEU A 165 -0.44 -17.35 -12.82
C LEU A 165 0.16 -18.76 -12.70
N PRO A 166 -0.66 -19.82 -12.66
CA PRO A 166 -0.18 -21.19 -12.81
C PRO A 166 0.57 -21.35 -14.13
N ALA A 167 1.62 -22.14 -14.13
CA ALA A 167 2.38 -22.39 -15.36
C ALA A 167 1.47 -22.87 -16.49
N PRO A 168 1.39 -22.15 -17.62
CA PRO A 168 0.61 -22.57 -18.76
C PRO A 168 0.99 -23.99 -19.20
N ARG A 169 0.02 -24.79 -19.59
CA ARG A 169 0.29 -26.18 -20.02
C ARG A 169 1.31 -26.26 -21.16
N SER A 170 1.31 -25.25 -22.03
CA SER A 170 2.24 -25.13 -23.17
C SER A 170 3.69 -24.86 -22.74
N TRP A 171 3.92 -24.44 -21.48
CA TRP A 171 5.24 -24.15 -20.91
C TRP A 171 5.82 -25.33 -20.15
N VAL A 172 5.00 -26.24 -19.63
CA VAL A 172 5.44 -27.38 -18.84
C VAL A 172 6.39 -28.27 -19.62
N GLY A 173 7.51 -28.63 -18.99
CA GLY A 173 8.58 -29.44 -19.59
C GLY A 173 9.59 -28.69 -20.46
N LYS A 174 9.40 -27.39 -20.64
CA LYS A 174 10.34 -26.53 -21.40
C LYS A 174 11.21 -25.71 -20.46
N THR A 175 12.41 -25.39 -20.87
CA THR A 175 13.27 -24.44 -20.14
C THR A 175 12.84 -23.00 -20.41
N ILE A 176 13.14 -22.07 -19.48
CA ILE A 176 12.89 -20.65 -19.69
C ILE A 176 13.56 -20.16 -20.98
N LYS A 177 14.75 -20.67 -21.27
CA LYS A 177 15.48 -20.38 -22.51
C LYS A 177 14.71 -20.84 -23.77
N ASP A 178 14.15 -22.06 -23.76
CA ASP A 178 13.41 -22.60 -24.90
C ASP A 178 12.08 -21.88 -25.10
N LEU A 179 11.44 -21.47 -24.00
CA LEU A 179 10.23 -20.67 -24.03
C LEU A 179 10.46 -19.34 -24.75
N ASN A 180 11.60 -18.70 -24.47
CA ASN A 180 11.97 -17.40 -25.05
C ASN A 180 10.85 -16.37 -25.00
N VAL A 181 10.17 -16.31 -23.83
CA VAL A 181 8.95 -15.50 -23.64
C VAL A 181 9.19 -14.02 -23.87
N ARG A 182 10.41 -13.56 -23.58
CA ARG A 182 10.78 -12.17 -23.80
C ARG A 182 10.72 -11.76 -25.28
N ALA A 183 11.20 -12.60 -26.17
CA ALA A 183 11.18 -12.31 -27.60
C ALA A 183 9.82 -12.62 -28.25
N LYS A 184 9.08 -13.62 -27.74
CA LYS A 184 7.83 -14.07 -28.34
C LYS A 184 6.60 -13.32 -27.82
N LEU A 185 6.60 -12.95 -26.53
CA LEU A 185 5.43 -12.42 -25.83
C LEU A 185 5.69 -11.05 -25.19
N GLY A 186 6.93 -10.54 -25.22
CA GLY A 186 7.26 -9.25 -24.61
C GLY A 186 7.30 -9.25 -23.07
N VAL A 187 7.23 -10.43 -22.42
CA VAL A 187 7.21 -10.54 -20.96
C VAL A 187 8.50 -11.11 -20.39
N ASN A 188 8.79 -10.79 -19.14
CA ASN A 188 9.92 -11.36 -18.40
C ASN A 188 9.41 -12.23 -17.25
N ILE A 189 9.91 -13.46 -17.12
CA ILE A 189 9.71 -14.28 -15.94
C ILE A 189 10.65 -13.77 -14.86
N ILE A 190 10.11 -13.23 -13.77
CA ILE A 190 10.87 -12.64 -12.66
C ILE A 190 10.97 -13.56 -11.46
N ALA A 191 10.00 -14.46 -11.28
CA ALA A 191 10.07 -15.49 -10.26
C ALA A 191 9.27 -16.73 -10.67
N VAL A 192 9.58 -17.86 -10.01
CA VAL A 192 8.80 -19.10 -10.07
C VAL A 192 8.57 -19.59 -8.65
N GLN A 193 7.33 -19.90 -8.31
CA GLN A 193 6.99 -20.54 -7.05
C GLN A 193 6.75 -22.03 -7.29
N CYS A 194 7.41 -22.86 -6.51
CA CYS A 194 7.28 -24.32 -6.54
C CYS A 194 7.23 -24.84 -5.11
N ASP A 195 6.25 -25.64 -4.76
CA ASP A 195 6.11 -26.27 -3.43
C ASP A 195 6.24 -25.28 -2.26
N GLY A 196 5.63 -24.09 -2.39
CA GLY A 196 5.66 -23.03 -1.38
C GLY A 196 7.00 -22.29 -1.25
N LYS A 197 7.96 -22.55 -2.13
CA LYS A 197 9.24 -21.83 -2.20
C LYS A 197 9.30 -20.97 -3.44
N THR A 198 9.70 -19.70 -3.25
CA THR A 198 9.84 -18.75 -4.35
C THR A 198 11.31 -18.64 -4.79
N ASN A 199 11.55 -18.92 -6.07
CA ASN A 199 12.82 -18.63 -6.74
C ASN A 199 12.68 -17.28 -7.47
N VAL A 200 13.31 -16.23 -6.96
CA VAL A 200 13.20 -14.85 -7.45
C VAL A 200 14.10 -14.51 -8.63
N ALA A 201 14.91 -15.46 -9.08
CA ALA A 201 15.79 -15.29 -10.25
C ALA A 201 15.99 -16.66 -10.91
N PRO A 202 14.95 -17.24 -11.53
CA PRO A 202 15.08 -18.54 -12.18
C PRO A 202 16.06 -18.43 -13.34
N GLY A 203 17.04 -19.36 -13.35
CA GLY A 203 18.02 -19.43 -14.43
C GLY A 203 17.38 -19.82 -15.77
N ALA A 204 18.06 -19.52 -16.87
CA ALA A 204 17.61 -19.84 -18.23
C ALA A 204 17.32 -21.34 -18.43
N ASP A 205 18.06 -22.19 -17.71
CA ASP A 205 17.94 -23.66 -17.78
C ASP A 205 16.88 -24.22 -16.82
N TYR A 206 16.17 -23.37 -16.06
CA TYR A 206 15.06 -23.83 -15.24
C TYR A 206 13.96 -24.44 -16.11
N THR A 207 13.59 -25.69 -15.83
CA THR A 207 12.53 -26.40 -16.53
C THR A 207 11.22 -26.19 -15.79
N VAL A 208 10.24 -25.61 -16.45
CA VAL A 208 8.89 -25.35 -15.90
C VAL A 208 8.20 -26.68 -15.60
N ARG A 209 7.64 -26.79 -14.40
CA ARG A 209 6.95 -27.99 -13.91
C ARG A 209 5.45 -27.77 -13.80
N GLN A 210 4.71 -28.85 -13.85
CA GLN A 210 3.29 -28.79 -13.54
C GLN A 210 3.11 -28.40 -12.06
N GLY A 211 2.26 -27.40 -11.81
CA GLY A 211 2.02 -26.87 -10.47
C GLY A 211 2.92 -25.68 -10.10
N ASP A 212 3.91 -25.35 -10.93
CA ASP A 212 4.64 -24.09 -10.76
C ASP A 212 3.70 -22.89 -10.91
N VAL A 213 3.94 -21.85 -10.12
CA VAL A 213 3.33 -20.53 -10.30
C VAL A 213 4.38 -19.60 -10.89
N MET A 214 4.05 -19.02 -12.02
CA MET A 214 4.91 -18.11 -12.75
C MET A 214 4.60 -16.67 -12.36
N VAL A 215 5.63 -15.89 -12.07
CA VAL A 215 5.52 -14.44 -11.84
C VAL A 215 6.15 -13.75 -13.04
N VAL A 216 5.31 -13.07 -13.83
CA VAL A 216 5.74 -12.45 -15.08
C VAL A 216 5.51 -10.95 -15.06
N LEU A 217 6.45 -10.19 -15.62
CA LEU A 217 6.42 -8.74 -15.78
C LEU A 217 6.30 -8.41 -17.27
N GLY A 218 5.40 -7.52 -17.62
CA GLY A 218 5.21 -7.07 -19.00
C GLY A 218 4.28 -5.87 -19.11
N ASP A 219 4.07 -5.40 -20.35
CA ASP A 219 2.96 -4.49 -20.61
C ASP A 219 1.61 -5.22 -20.53
N ASN A 220 0.53 -4.44 -20.32
CA ASN A 220 -0.78 -5.01 -20.06
C ASN A 220 -1.28 -5.90 -21.20
N TYR A 221 -0.99 -5.55 -22.46
CA TYR A 221 -1.39 -6.36 -23.63
C TYR A 221 -0.62 -7.67 -23.69
N ALA A 222 0.69 -7.63 -23.44
CA ALA A 222 1.52 -8.83 -23.38
C ALA A 222 1.10 -9.78 -22.24
N LEU A 223 0.71 -9.23 -21.09
CA LEU A 223 0.20 -10.01 -19.96
C LEU A 223 -1.15 -10.66 -20.27
N GLU A 224 -2.06 -9.97 -20.99
CA GLU A 224 -3.31 -10.56 -21.47
C GLU A 224 -3.07 -11.72 -22.43
N ASP A 225 -2.05 -11.65 -23.28
CA ASP A 225 -1.72 -12.74 -24.20
C ASP A 225 -1.16 -13.96 -23.47
N VAL A 226 -0.40 -13.75 -22.37
CA VAL A 226 0.05 -14.84 -21.52
C VAL A 226 -1.12 -15.53 -20.81
N GLN A 227 -2.16 -14.80 -20.41
CA GLN A 227 -3.37 -15.38 -19.79
C GLN A 227 -4.18 -16.27 -20.72
N LYS A 228 -4.05 -16.12 -22.04
CA LYS A 228 -4.79 -16.91 -23.04
C LYS A 228 -4.09 -18.24 -23.40
N LEU A 229 -2.90 -18.54 -22.85
CA LEU A 229 -2.10 -19.73 -23.13
C LEU A 229 -2.57 -20.96 -22.37
#